data_7585d4e7743db75d99277b84cf5cb483
#
_entry.id   7585d4e7743db75d99277b84cf5cb483
#
_cell.length_a   1.000
_cell.length_b   1.000
_cell.length_c   1.000
_cell.angle_alpha   90.00
_cell.angle_beta   90.00
_cell.angle_gamma   90.00
#
_symmetry.space_group_name_H-M   'P 1'
#
loop_
_entity.id
_entity.type
_entity.pdbx_description
1 polymer ?
#
loop_
_entity_poly.entity_id
_entity_poly.type
_entity_poly.pdbx_seq_one_letter_code
_entity_poly.pdbx_strand_id
1 'polypeptide(L)'
;MKTFLPSNENLKKGQLEGLQWTVTHAYRGSETYRKKFDGLNLKPEDIQSLDDLKRLPFTSAEDLSEGYPFPLQSVPMRDVVRIHTSSGTTGKRKVLCYTQKDIKDWTHFFARCFELAGLTVEDRVQIAVGYGPWTAGIGFQMACEAFGSMAIPIGPGNIETQTEYLIDFKSTVLCCTASMGLLLGEEVERRGIRDKINLKKMIYGAERSSDAMRKRIKSLLGLEDIYDISGMTELYGPGTGIECSAHQGIHYWSDYYILEILNPDTSETLTPGEVGEMVVTTLQKEAVPLIRYRTHDLTSLIQEPCPCGNLFPRHDRLQGRTDDMFIFRGVNIYPSQIDNLLSSLPGIGSEYQVFLNQMEGKDKLTLRIERAQNTDSTGDSQTAENIKTLIKHKVFVTPDVDVVDYGSLPRSERKTKRVSDVREI
;
A
#
# COMPACT_ATOMS: atom_id res chain seq x y z
N MET A 1 15.00 12.22 -16.38
CA MET A 1 16.03 11.91 -15.36
C MET A 1 16.28 10.40 -15.46
N LYS A 2 17.40 9.94 -15.97
CA LYS A 2 17.63 8.48 -16.06
C LYS A 2 18.07 7.98 -14.69
N THR A 3 17.24 7.20 -14.06
CA THR A 3 17.49 6.61 -12.72
C THR A 3 18.50 5.47 -12.89
N PHE A 4 19.76 5.73 -12.63
CA PHE A 4 20.79 4.69 -12.61
C PHE A 4 20.90 4.12 -11.19
N LEU A 5 20.68 2.82 -11.07
CA LEU A 5 21.13 2.11 -9.88
C LEU A 5 22.66 2.13 -9.84
N PRO A 6 23.27 2.43 -8.68
CA PRO A 6 24.70 2.19 -8.51
C PRO A 6 25.03 0.71 -8.79
N SER A 7 26.27 0.42 -9.15
CA SER A 7 26.71 -0.97 -9.22
C SER A 7 26.39 -1.70 -7.90
N ASN A 8 26.20 -3.01 -7.94
CA ASN A 8 25.82 -3.78 -6.74
C ASN A 8 26.78 -3.57 -5.55
N GLU A 9 28.06 -3.41 -5.83
CA GLU A 9 29.08 -3.10 -4.82
C GLU A 9 28.88 -1.70 -4.21
N ASN A 10 28.68 -0.69 -5.05
CA ASN A 10 28.43 0.68 -4.59
C ASN A 10 27.09 0.79 -3.84
N LEU A 11 26.09 0.03 -4.24
CA LEU A 11 24.82 -0.03 -3.54
C LEU A 11 24.99 -0.60 -2.12
N LYS A 12 25.63 -1.76 -1.97
CA LYS A 12 25.90 -2.35 -0.65
C LYS A 12 26.73 -1.45 0.25
N LYS A 13 27.75 -0.79 -0.33
CA LYS A 13 28.53 0.20 0.42
C LYS A 13 27.66 1.37 0.88
N GLY A 14 26.85 1.96 -0.01
CA GLY A 14 25.93 3.05 0.35
C GLY A 14 24.88 2.62 1.37
N GLN A 15 24.38 1.39 1.29
CA GLN A 15 23.45 0.83 2.29
C GLN A 15 24.12 0.70 3.67
N LEU A 16 25.37 0.23 3.73
CA LEU A 16 26.08 0.13 5.02
C LEU A 16 26.35 1.51 5.61
N GLU A 17 26.84 2.46 4.81
CA GLU A 17 27.06 3.85 5.25
C GLU A 17 25.75 4.50 5.74
N GLY A 18 24.65 4.29 5.00
CA GLY A 18 23.31 4.77 5.38
C GLY A 18 22.79 4.11 6.64
N LEU A 19 22.99 2.80 6.82
CA LEU A 19 22.60 2.07 8.03
C LEU A 19 23.36 2.60 9.26
N GLN A 20 24.68 2.74 9.16
CA GLN A 20 25.52 3.30 10.23
C GLN A 20 25.12 4.72 10.59
N TRP A 21 24.84 5.54 9.59
CA TRP A 21 24.35 6.89 9.78
C TRP A 21 22.98 6.88 10.50
N THR A 22 22.02 6.09 10.04
CA THR A 22 20.67 6.00 10.61
C THR A 22 20.71 5.55 12.07
N VAL A 23 21.49 4.50 12.35
CA VAL A 23 21.65 3.99 13.72
C VAL A 23 22.25 5.04 14.65
N THR A 24 23.34 5.70 14.22
CA THR A 24 23.99 6.77 14.99
C THR A 24 23.03 7.95 15.20
N HIS A 25 22.33 8.37 14.16
CA HIS A 25 21.39 9.47 14.19
C HIS A 25 20.20 9.20 15.12
N ALA A 26 19.57 8.03 14.99
CA ALA A 26 18.46 7.60 15.82
C ALA A 26 18.87 7.46 17.30
N TYR A 27 20.03 6.85 17.58
CA TYR A 27 20.55 6.69 18.95
C TYR A 27 20.80 8.04 19.64
N ARG A 28 21.35 9.02 18.91
CA ARG A 28 21.64 10.36 19.45
C ARG A 28 20.40 11.23 19.57
N GLY A 29 19.50 11.16 18.58
CA GLY A 29 18.37 12.07 18.45
C GLY A 29 17.10 11.63 19.19
N SER A 30 16.86 10.33 19.32
CA SER A 30 15.63 9.78 19.90
C SER A 30 15.90 9.05 21.22
N GLU A 31 15.21 9.48 22.28
CA GLU A 31 15.29 8.80 23.59
C GLU A 31 14.73 7.36 23.50
N THR A 32 13.68 7.15 22.73
CA THR A 32 13.08 5.82 22.52
C THR A 32 14.09 4.86 21.89
N TYR A 33 14.78 5.27 20.84
CA TYR A 33 15.81 4.43 20.22
C TYR A 33 16.97 4.19 21.17
N ARG A 34 17.45 5.22 21.89
CA ARG A 34 18.52 5.07 22.85
C ARG A 34 18.19 4.01 23.89
N LYS A 35 16.99 4.05 24.48
CA LYS A 35 16.53 3.05 25.45
C LYS A 35 16.50 1.64 24.86
N LYS A 36 16.03 1.49 23.63
CA LYS A 36 15.99 0.18 22.95
C LYS A 36 17.41 -0.39 22.71
N PHE A 37 18.33 0.44 22.26
CA PHE A 37 19.73 0.05 22.04
C PHE A 37 20.45 -0.29 23.35
N ASP A 38 20.32 0.55 24.37
CA ASP A 38 20.93 0.33 25.67
C ASP A 38 20.37 -0.94 26.35
N GLY A 39 19.07 -1.23 26.17
CA GLY A 39 18.45 -2.46 26.64
C GLY A 39 19.00 -3.73 26.02
N LEU A 40 19.57 -3.64 24.82
CA LEU A 40 20.25 -4.73 24.12
C LEU A 40 21.79 -4.71 24.32
N ASN A 41 22.32 -3.79 25.14
CA ASN A 41 23.76 -3.52 25.26
C ASN A 41 24.43 -3.28 23.89
N LEU A 42 23.73 -2.61 22.99
CA LEU A 42 24.19 -2.34 21.62
C LEU A 42 24.52 -0.86 21.45
N LYS A 43 25.63 -0.56 20.79
CA LYS A 43 26.05 0.79 20.47
C LYS A 43 26.12 0.99 18.95
N PRO A 44 26.01 2.23 18.44
CA PRO A 44 26.12 2.51 17.01
C PRO A 44 27.40 1.94 16.37
N GLU A 45 28.50 1.95 17.12
CA GLU A 45 29.81 1.48 16.67
C GLU A 45 29.87 -0.04 16.45
N ASP A 46 28.92 -0.79 17.00
CA ASP A 46 28.83 -2.25 16.85
C ASP A 46 28.30 -2.67 15.46
N ILE A 47 27.80 -1.72 14.66
CA ILE A 47 27.26 -1.97 13.34
C ILE A 47 28.37 -1.77 12.31
N GLN A 48 28.97 -2.88 11.89
CA GLN A 48 30.14 -2.89 10.98
C GLN A 48 29.82 -3.51 9.61
N SER A 49 28.68 -4.21 9.50
CA SER A 49 28.25 -4.87 8.28
C SER A 49 26.72 -4.82 8.12
N LEU A 50 26.21 -5.12 6.94
CA LEU A 50 24.77 -5.25 6.71
C LEU A 50 24.17 -6.44 7.47
N ASP A 51 24.95 -7.46 7.80
CA ASP A 51 24.50 -8.61 8.59
C ASP A 51 24.17 -8.24 10.04
N ASP A 52 24.77 -7.16 10.57
CA ASP A 52 24.47 -6.63 11.90
C ASP A 52 23.06 -6.03 12.00
N LEU A 53 22.38 -5.80 10.88
CA LEU A 53 20.99 -5.35 10.85
C LEU A 53 20.09 -6.26 11.73
N LYS A 54 20.34 -7.55 11.73
CA LYS A 54 19.57 -8.55 12.49
C LYS A 54 19.66 -8.36 14.02
N ARG A 55 20.70 -7.68 14.51
CA ARG A 55 20.93 -7.39 15.92
C ARG A 55 20.14 -6.17 16.41
N LEU A 56 19.68 -5.32 15.47
CA LEU A 56 18.97 -4.08 15.78
C LEU A 56 17.55 -4.35 16.31
N PRO A 57 17.07 -3.54 17.27
CA PRO A 57 15.72 -3.69 17.78
C PRO A 57 14.67 -3.35 16.72
N PHE A 58 13.50 -3.99 16.82
CA PHE A 58 12.37 -3.65 16.00
C PHE A 58 11.73 -2.32 16.44
N THR A 59 11.22 -1.59 15.47
CA THR A 59 10.29 -0.47 15.68
C THR A 59 8.88 -0.97 15.36
N SER A 60 7.91 -0.66 16.22
CA SER A 60 6.52 -1.06 16.05
C SER A 60 5.58 0.14 15.87
N ALA A 61 4.32 -0.14 15.60
CA ALA A 61 3.26 0.86 15.54
C ALA A 61 3.03 1.55 16.88
N GLU A 62 3.24 0.82 17.99
CA GLU A 62 3.14 1.32 19.37
C GLU A 62 4.23 2.33 19.65
N ASP A 63 5.47 2.09 19.23
CA ASP A 63 6.58 3.03 19.36
C ASP A 63 6.28 4.38 18.70
N LEU A 64 5.51 4.37 17.60
CA LEU A 64 5.04 5.59 16.91
C LEU A 64 3.83 6.25 17.60
N SER A 65 3.26 5.64 18.62
CA SER A 65 2.12 6.14 19.38
C SER A 65 2.47 6.53 20.80
N GLU A 66 3.44 5.85 21.40
CA GLU A 66 3.98 6.18 22.72
C GLU A 66 4.74 7.52 22.68
N GLY A 67 4.48 8.38 23.67
CA GLY A 67 5.07 9.72 23.68
C GLY A 67 4.49 10.71 22.67
N TYR A 68 3.25 10.42 22.18
CA TYR A 68 2.53 11.35 21.31
C TYR A 68 2.69 12.81 21.76
N PRO A 69 2.93 13.81 20.85
CA PRO A 69 2.79 13.64 19.39
C PRO A 69 4.06 13.25 18.61
N PHE A 70 5.26 13.28 19.19
CA PHE A 70 6.52 13.15 18.44
C PHE A 70 7.48 12.10 19.02
N PRO A 71 7.09 10.82 19.14
CA PRO A 71 7.82 9.83 19.94
C PRO A 71 9.20 9.44 19.41
N LEU A 72 9.36 9.37 18.10
CA LEU A 72 10.62 8.94 17.44
C LEU A 72 11.36 10.09 16.75
N GLN A 73 10.96 11.35 17.03
CA GLN A 73 11.64 12.50 16.45
C GLN A 73 13.11 12.50 16.82
N SER A 74 13.97 12.57 15.80
CA SER A 74 15.43 12.49 15.95
C SER A 74 16.16 13.80 15.59
N VAL A 75 15.40 14.87 15.31
CA VAL A 75 15.91 16.22 15.03
C VAL A 75 15.22 17.25 15.92
N PRO A 76 15.82 18.43 16.18
CA PRO A 76 15.15 19.53 16.86
C PRO A 76 13.89 19.99 16.10
N MET A 77 12.86 20.43 16.81
CA MET A 77 11.58 20.88 16.19
C MET A 77 11.75 22.01 15.17
N ARG A 78 12.75 22.87 15.34
CA ARG A 78 13.07 23.96 14.39
C ARG A 78 13.46 23.45 12.99
N ASP A 79 13.90 22.18 12.88
CA ASP A 79 14.32 21.58 11.62
C ASP A 79 13.17 20.81 10.95
N VAL A 80 12.02 20.69 11.66
CA VAL A 80 10.80 20.07 11.12
C VAL A 80 10.03 21.11 10.31
N VAL A 81 9.86 20.84 9.02
CA VAL A 81 9.16 21.74 8.08
C VAL A 81 7.75 21.26 7.73
N ARG A 82 7.43 20.00 8.05
CA ARG A 82 6.12 19.40 7.76
C ARG A 82 5.82 18.23 8.71
N ILE A 83 4.54 18.02 8.95
CA ILE A 83 4.04 16.82 9.60
C ILE A 83 2.97 16.16 8.72
N HIS A 84 2.91 14.83 8.79
CA HIS A 84 1.79 14.04 8.28
C HIS A 84 1.29 13.10 9.37
N THR A 85 0.06 12.62 9.22
CA THR A 85 -0.54 11.68 10.17
C THR A 85 -1.10 10.47 9.44
N SER A 86 -1.02 9.30 10.06
CA SER A 86 -1.71 8.11 9.57
C SER A 86 -3.22 8.20 9.84
N SER A 87 -4.02 7.37 9.17
CA SER A 87 -5.49 7.36 9.31
C SER A 87 -5.99 7.00 10.70
N GLY A 88 -5.19 6.28 11.50
CA GLY A 88 -5.48 5.90 12.88
C GLY A 88 -6.92 5.38 13.08
N THR A 89 -7.18 4.12 12.75
CA THR A 89 -8.51 3.52 12.93
C THR A 89 -8.76 3.05 14.37
N THR A 90 -7.70 2.91 15.18
CA THR A 90 -7.74 2.23 16.49
C THR A 90 -7.09 3.02 17.63
N GLY A 91 -7.05 4.35 17.59
CA GLY A 91 -6.45 5.13 18.67
C GLY A 91 -5.88 6.49 18.26
N LYS A 92 -4.85 6.97 18.97
CA LYS A 92 -4.15 8.21 18.63
C LYS A 92 -3.47 8.06 17.26
N ARG A 93 -3.60 9.07 16.40
CA ARG A 93 -2.94 9.09 15.09
C ARG A 93 -1.43 9.09 15.27
N LYS A 94 -0.72 8.32 14.44
CA LYS A 94 0.74 8.42 14.37
C LYS A 94 1.09 9.72 13.65
N VAL A 95 2.01 10.48 14.21
CA VAL A 95 2.50 11.74 13.63
C VAL A 95 3.92 11.52 13.12
N LEU A 96 4.14 11.83 11.86
CA LEU A 96 5.42 11.72 11.18
C LEU A 96 5.93 13.12 10.83
N CYS A 97 7.12 13.44 11.32
CA CYS A 97 7.82 14.68 11.02
C CYS A 97 8.70 14.52 9.77
N TYR A 98 8.93 15.63 9.08
CA TYR A 98 9.79 15.70 7.89
C TYR A 98 10.68 16.94 7.96
N THR A 99 11.97 16.77 7.69
CA THR A 99 12.90 17.87 7.40
C THR A 99 12.79 18.29 5.95
N GLN A 100 13.46 19.37 5.58
CA GLN A 100 13.56 19.80 4.19
C GLN A 100 14.27 18.73 3.32
N LYS A 101 15.24 18.00 3.90
CA LYS A 101 15.91 16.89 3.21
C LYS A 101 14.95 15.72 3.01
N ASP A 102 14.18 15.33 4.01
CA ASP A 102 13.19 14.26 3.89
C ASP A 102 12.20 14.54 2.75
N ILE A 103 11.75 15.79 2.63
CA ILE A 103 10.85 16.21 1.53
C ILE A 103 11.54 16.08 0.18
N LYS A 104 12.80 16.52 0.06
CA LYS A 104 13.58 16.41 -1.20
C LYS A 104 13.80 14.96 -1.60
N ASP A 105 14.18 14.11 -0.66
CA ASP A 105 14.41 12.69 -0.89
C ASP A 105 13.12 12.01 -1.36
N TRP A 106 12.01 12.25 -0.65
CA TRP A 106 10.70 11.73 -1.02
C TRP A 106 10.29 12.16 -2.43
N THR A 107 10.39 13.46 -2.71
CA THR A 107 10.07 14.01 -4.04
C THR A 107 10.94 13.37 -5.13
N HIS A 108 12.23 13.19 -4.87
CA HIS A 108 13.17 12.61 -5.82
C HIS A 108 12.82 11.16 -6.18
N PHE A 109 12.68 10.30 -5.17
CA PHE A 109 12.38 8.90 -5.48
C PHE A 109 10.93 8.69 -5.93
N PHE A 110 9.98 9.55 -5.55
CA PHE A 110 8.62 9.47 -6.07
C PHE A 110 8.58 9.83 -7.57
N ALA A 111 9.35 10.80 -8.04
CA ALA A 111 9.45 11.10 -9.47
C ALA A 111 9.94 9.89 -10.29
N ARG A 112 10.75 9.00 -9.70
CA ARG A 112 11.16 7.73 -10.32
C ARG A 112 9.96 6.80 -10.61
N CYS A 113 8.89 6.87 -9.79
CA CYS A 113 7.68 6.11 -10.04
C CYS A 113 7.04 6.49 -11.38
N PHE A 114 7.01 7.77 -11.70
CA PHE A 114 6.45 8.24 -12.97
C PHE A 114 7.32 7.82 -14.15
N GLU A 115 8.63 7.84 -14.00
CA GLU A 115 9.56 7.33 -15.01
C GLU A 115 9.30 5.83 -15.29
N LEU A 116 9.16 4.99 -14.24
CA LEU A 116 8.88 3.56 -14.38
C LEU A 116 7.49 3.26 -14.96
N ALA A 117 6.49 4.09 -14.64
CA ALA A 117 5.16 4.01 -15.25
C ALA A 117 5.13 4.57 -16.68
N GLY A 118 6.28 5.03 -17.19
CA GLY A 118 6.42 5.57 -18.54
C GLY A 118 5.64 6.86 -18.77
N LEU A 119 5.55 7.73 -17.76
CA LEU A 119 5.01 9.07 -17.91
C LEU A 119 6.04 9.96 -18.64
N THR A 120 5.53 11.03 -19.21
CA THR A 120 6.30 12.09 -19.86
C THR A 120 5.93 13.45 -19.31
N VAL A 121 6.71 14.47 -19.63
CA VAL A 121 6.41 15.87 -19.24
C VAL A 121 5.14 16.41 -19.89
N GLU A 122 4.65 15.77 -20.95
CA GLU A 122 3.39 16.12 -21.62
C GLU A 122 2.14 15.58 -20.89
N ASP A 123 2.35 14.72 -19.88
CA ASP A 123 1.23 14.11 -19.16
C ASP A 123 0.54 15.12 -18.22
N ARG A 124 -0.78 15.00 -18.14
CA ARG A 124 -1.68 15.76 -17.29
C ARG A 124 -2.24 14.81 -16.25
N VAL A 125 -1.76 14.96 -15.02
CA VAL A 125 -1.98 14.00 -13.94
C VAL A 125 -3.09 14.50 -13.02
N GLN A 126 -4.26 13.91 -13.12
CA GLN A 126 -5.39 14.17 -12.23
C GLN A 126 -5.20 13.41 -10.92
N ILE A 127 -5.14 14.15 -9.81
CA ILE A 127 -4.83 13.61 -8.49
C ILE A 127 -6.12 13.56 -7.65
N ALA A 128 -6.75 12.39 -7.61
CA ALA A 128 -8.02 12.12 -6.94
C ALA A 128 -7.82 11.37 -5.62
N VAL A 129 -6.82 11.76 -4.83
CA VAL A 129 -6.50 11.19 -3.50
C VAL A 129 -6.42 12.28 -2.44
N GLY A 130 -6.50 11.88 -1.15
CA GLY A 130 -6.61 12.79 -0.01
C GLY A 130 -5.42 13.72 0.17
N TYR A 131 -5.73 14.98 0.43
CA TYR A 131 -4.82 16.05 0.86
C TYR A 131 -4.94 16.31 2.37
N GLY A 132 -4.32 17.36 2.86
CA GLY A 132 -4.32 17.76 4.27
C GLY A 132 -3.25 16.99 5.07
N PRO A 133 -3.61 16.36 6.21
CA PRO A 133 -2.64 15.63 7.02
C PRO A 133 -2.16 14.32 6.37
N TRP A 134 -2.78 13.89 5.28
CA TRP A 134 -2.43 12.69 4.52
C TRP A 134 -1.24 12.94 3.60
N THR A 135 -0.46 11.90 3.37
CA THR A 135 0.71 11.98 2.48
C THR A 135 0.36 11.90 0.99
N ALA A 136 -0.80 11.32 0.64
CA ALA A 136 -1.07 10.90 -0.73
C ALA A 136 -1.13 12.08 -1.72
N GLY A 137 -2.07 12.99 -1.56
CA GLY A 137 -2.29 14.07 -2.54
C GLY A 137 -1.06 14.94 -2.75
N ILE A 138 -0.45 15.42 -1.66
CA ILE A 138 0.74 16.26 -1.74
C ILE A 138 1.96 15.50 -2.29
N GLY A 139 2.07 14.20 -2.01
CA GLY A 139 3.15 13.36 -2.55
C GLY A 139 3.08 13.26 -4.06
N PHE A 140 1.91 12.94 -4.62
CA PHE A 140 1.70 12.93 -6.06
C PHE A 140 1.94 14.28 -6.71
N GLN A 141 1.46 15.37 -6.08
CA GLN A 141 1.64 16.71 -6.59
C GLN A 141 3.14 17.09 -6.67
N MET A 142 3.87 16.93 -5.56
CA MET A 142 5.32 17.21 -5.55
C MET A 142 6.08 16.39 -6.58
N ALA A 143 5.69 15.11 -6.77
CA ALA A 143 6.30 14.25 -7.77
C ALA A 143 6.03 14.74 -9.20
N CYS A 144 4.78 15.17 -9.52
CA CYS A 144 4.45 15.78 -10.81
C CYS A 144 5.29 17.01 -11.10
N GLU A 145 5.36 17.92 -10.14
CA GLU A 145 6.10 19.18 -10.27
C GLU A 145 7.61 18.92 -10.48
N ALA A 146 8.19 17.99 -9.71
CA ALA A 146 9.60 17.63 -9.85
C ALA A 146 9.91 16.86 -11.14
N PHE A 147 8.98 16.04 -11.61
CA PHE A 147 9.09 15.30 -12.86
C PHE A 147 8.92 16.21 -14.09
N GLY A 148 8.16 17.30 -13.93
CA GLY A 148 7.85 18.28 -14.97
C GLY A 148 6.53 18.02 -15.69
N SER A 149 5.67 17.12 -15.19
CA SER A 149 4.31 16.90 -15.70
C SER A 149 3.30 17.84 -15.01
N MET A 150 2.15 18.04 -15.66
CA MET A 150 1.11 18.93 -15.09
C MET A 150 0.34 18.20 -13.98
N ALA A 151 0.34 18.77 -12.77
CA ALA A 151 -0.52 18.33 -11.68
C ALA A 151 -1.90 18.99 -11.72
N ILE A 152 -2.97 18.19 -11.59
CA ILE A 152 -4.37 18.63 -11.45
C ILE A 152 -4.86 18.15 -10.07
N PRO A 153 -4.70 18.97 -8.99
CA PRO A 153 -4.85 18.54 -7.60
C PRO A 153 -6.31 18.66 -7.11
N ILE A 154 -7.21 17.80 -7.58
CA ILE A 154 -8.63 17.85 -7.25
C ILE A 154 -8.93 17.38 -5.83
N GLY A 155 -8.19 16.35 -5.37
CA GLY A 155 -8.52 15.62 -4.13
C GLY A 155 -9.57 14.53 -4.35
N PRO A 156 -10.00 13.82 -3.27
CA PRO A 156 -10.93 12.70 -3.36
C PRO A 156 -12.40 13.17 -3.46
N GLY A 157 -13.27 12.24 -3.86
CA GLY A 157 -14.72 12.45 -3.91
C GLY A 157 -15.18 13.31 -5.08
N ASN A 158 -16.41 13.80 -5.02
CA ASN A 158 -17.06 14.63 -6.02
C ASN A 158 -16.92 14.10 -7.47
N ILE A 159 -17.58 12.97 -7.72
CA ILE A 159 -17.51 12.23 -9.01
C ILE A 159 -17.88 13.12 -10.19
N GLU A 160 -18.81 14.05 -10.03
CA GLU A 160 -19.21 14.98 -11.06
C GLU A 160 -18.07 15.88 -11.49
N THR A 161 -17.45 16.59 -10.54
CA THR A 161 -16.27 17.43 -10.79
C THR A 161 -15.09 16.62 -11.34
N GLN A 162 -14.89 15.39 -10.83
CA GLN A 162 -13.83 14.50 -11.35
C GLN A 162 -14.03 14.22 -12.85
N THR A 163 -15.27 13.90 -13.26
CA THR A 163 -15.57 13.60 -14.65
C THR A 163 -15.52 14.82 -15.55
N GLU A 164 -15.96 15.99 -15.07
CA GLU A 164 -15.82 17.28 -15.78
C GLU A 164 -14.35 17.59 -16.06
N TYR A 165 -13.47 17.45 -15.05
CA TYR A 165 -12.05 17.75 -15.20
C TYR A 165 -11.32 16.74 -16.10
N LEU A 166 -11.76 15.49 -16.15
CA LEU A 166 -11.24 14.52 -17.15
C LEU A 166 -11.48 15.01 -18.58
N ILE A 167 -12.64 15.65 -18.81
CA ILE A 167 -13.02 16.19 -20.13
C ILE A 167 -12.31 17.51 -20.40
N ASP A 168 -12.43 18.49 -19.49
CA ASP A 168 -12.00 19.87 -19.70
C ASP A 168 -10.48 20.00 -19.78
N PHE A 169 -9.77 19.34 -18.87
CA PHE A 169 -8.30 19.39 -18.83
C PHE A 169 -7.62 18.29 -19.64
N LYS A 170 -8.40 17.39 -20.28
CA LYS A 170 -7.84 16.29 -21.07
C LYS A 170 -6.81 15.49 -20.29
N SER A 171 -7.12 15.14 -19.05
CA SER A 171 -6.23 14.38 -18.16
C SER A 171 -5.79 13.08 -18.85
N THR A 172 -4.48 12.80 -18.85
CA THR A 172 -3.90 11.60 -19.46
C THR A 172 -3.60 10.51 -18.45
N VAL A 173 -3.37 10.90 -17.19
CA VAL A 173 -3.08 10.00 -16.08
C VAL A 173 -4.03 10.30 -14.92
N LEU A 174 -4.58 9.25 -14.32
CA LEU A 174 -5.39 9.32 -13.11
C LEU A 174 -4.62 8.71 -11.94
N CYS A 175 -4.43 9.47 -10.85
CA CYS A 175 -3.88 8.98 -9.60
C CYS A 175 -5.00 8.91 -8.55
N CYS A 176 -5.40 7.70 -8.15
CA CYS A 176 -6.51 7.49 -7.20
C CYS A 176 -6.37 6.15 -6.46
N THR A 177 -7.34 5.81 -5.62
CA THR A 177 -7.49 4.43 -5.10
C THR A 177 -8.14 3.53 -6.16
N ALA A 178 -7.99 2.22 -6.04
CA ALA A 178 -8.62 1.28 -6.98
C ALA A 178 -10.14 1.40 -6.96
N SER A 179 -10.75 1.55 -5.78
CA SER A 179 -12.20 1.77 -5.62
C SER A 179 -12.67 3.05 -6.31
N MET A 180 -11.90 4.13 -6.19
CA MET A 180 -12.23 5.39 -6.86
C MET A 180 -12.10 5.28 -8.39
N GLY A 181 -11.09 4.56 -8.88
CA GLY A 181 -10.92 4.30 -10.30
C GLY A 181 -12.10 3.49 -10.89
N LEU A 182 -12.58 2.49 -10.13
CA LEU A 182 -13.76 1.73 -10.53
C LEU A 182 -15.02 2.61 -10.57
N LEU A 183 -15.24 3.40 -9.52
CA LEU A 183 -16.38 4.31 -9.40
C LEU A 183 -16.40 5.34 -10.53
N LEU A 184 -15.26 5.94 -10.86
CA LEU A 184 -15.13 6.85 -12.01
C LEU A 184 -15.37 6.13 -13.34
N GLY A 185 -14.89 4.90 -13.50
CA GLY A 185 -15.12 4.09 -14.69
C GLY A 185 -16.61 3.81 -14.91
N GLU A 186 -17.33 3.43 -13.86
CA GLU A 186 -18.78 3.20 -13.89
C GLU A 186 -19.55 4.48 -14.22
N GLU A 187 -19.12 5.62 -13.70
CA GLU A 187 -19.73 6.91 -14.02
C GLU A 187 -19.48 7.35 -15.47
N VAL A 188 -18.26 7.13 -15.99
CA VAL A 188 -17.91 7.38 -17.39
C VAL A 188 -18.78 6.52 -18.32
N GLU A 189 -18.98 5.24 -18.01
CA GLU A 189 -19.86 4.34 -18.76
C GLU A 189 -21.32 4.80 -18.66
N ARG A 190 -21.84 5.10 -17.48
CA ARG A 190 -23.21 5.56 -17.25
C ARG A 190 -23.54 6.84 -18.02
N ARG A 191 -22.59 7.80 -18.11
CA ARG A 191 -22.76 9.05 -18.86
C ARG A 191 -22.49 8.91 -20.35
N GLY A 192 -21.93 7.81 -20.82
CA GLY A 192 -21.54 7.62 -22.22
C GLY A 192 -20.49 8.63 -22.69
N ILE A 193 -19.55 9.00 -21.83
CA ILE A 193 -18.54 10.05 -22.10
C ILE A 193 -17.14 9.51 -22.35
N ARG A 194 -17.02 8.20 -22.59
CA ARG A 194 -15.72 7.53 -22.78
C ARG A 194 -14.88 8.14 -23.92
N ASP A 195 -15.52 8.54 -24.99
CA ASP A 195 -14.91 9.18 -26.17
C ASP A 195 -14.51 10.65 -25.93
N LYS A 196 -14.98 11.27 -24.85
CA LYS A 196 -14.69 12.66 -24.50
C LYS A 196 -13.48 12.79 -23.59
N ILE A 197 -13.07 11.73 -22.87
CA ILE A 197 -11.90 11.71 -22.00
C ILE A 197 -10.65 11.24 -22.74
N ASN A 198 -9.45 11.62 -22.20
CA ASN A 198 -8.16 11.30 -22.83
C ASN A 198 -7.26 10.47 -21.91
N LEU A 199 -7.84 9.75 -20.95
CA LEU A 199 -7.09 8.91 -20.03
C LEU A 199 -6.35 7.78 -20.77
N LYS A 200 -5.09 7.60 -20.43
CA LYS A 200 -4.23 6.54 -20.95
C LYS A 200 -3.74 5.63 -19.84
N LYS A 201 -3.42 6.18 -18.69
CA LYS A 201 -2.83 5.45 -17.57
C LYS A 201 -3.54 5.75 -16.25
N MET A 202 -3.45 4.80 -15.33
CA MET A 202 -3.86 4.99 -13.95
C MET A 202 -2.75 4.50 -13.02
N ILE A 203 -2.44 5.29 -11.99
CA ILE A 203 -1.59 4.88 -10.87
C ILE A 203 -2.48 4.81 -9.64
N TYR A 204 -2.57 3.66 -9.01
CA TYR A 204 -3.40 3.47 -7.83
C TYR A 204 -2.59 2.90 -6.67
N GLY A 205 -3.05 3.15 -5.44
CA GLY A 205 -2.45 2.63 -4.23
C GLY A 205 -3.40 2.73 -3.04
N ALA A 206 -2.85 2.56 -1.85
CA ALA A 206 -3.54 2.61 -0.56
C ALA A 206 -4.51 1.44 -0.28
N GLU A 207 -4.92 0.70 -1.28
CA GLU A 207 -5.77 -0.49 -1.16
C GLU A 207 -5.39 -1.53 -2.21
N ARG A 208 -5.71 -2.78 -1.91
CA ARG A 208 -5.47 -3.90 -2.83
C ARG A 208 -6.49 -3.89 -3.97
N SER A 209 -6.07 -4.42 -5.10
CA SER A 209 -6.92 -4.58 -6.27
C SER A 209 -6.71 -5.96 -6.88
N SER A 210 -7.80 -6.68 -7.14
CA SER A 210 -7.74 -7.95 -7.88
C SER A 210 -7.47 -7.71 -9.36
N ASP A 211 -6.96 -8.72 -10.05
CA ASP A 211 -6.75 -8.63 -11.50
C ASP A 211 -8.06 -8.44 -12.27
N ALA A 212 -9.16 -8.99 -11.76
CA ALA A 212 -10.49 -8.77 -12.33
C ALA A 212 -10.91 -7.29 -12.21
N MET A 213 -10.72 -6.68 -11.05
CA MET A 213 -10.98 -5.25 -10.82
C MET A 213 -10.12 -4.37 -11.73
N ARG A 214 -8.81 -4.66 -11.81
CA ARG A 214 -7.89 -3.93 -12.71
C ARG A 214 -8.33 -3.99 -14.18
N LYS A 215 -8.66 -5.19 -14.66
CA LYS A 215 -9.18 -5.39 -16.01
C LYS A 215 -10.46 -4.60 -16.26
N ARG A 216 -11.38 -4.59 -15.30
CA ARG A 216 -12.63 -3.85 -15.38
C ARG A 216 -12.40 -2.35 -15.45
N ILE A 217 -11.60 -1.78 -14.54
CA ILE A 217 -11.22 -0.36 -14.54
C ILE A 217 -10.59 0.02 -15.88
N LYS A 218 -9.64 -0.81 -16.34
CA LYS A 218 -8.96 -0.60 -17.63
C LYS A 218 -9.94 -0.55 -18.80
N SER A 219 -10.93 -1.43 -18.83
CA SER A 219 -11.98 -1.47 -19.85
C SER A 219 -12.89 -0.24 -19.79
N LEU A 220 -13.43 0.08 -18.61
CA LEU A 220 -14.37 1.18 -18.40
C LEU A 220 -13.75 2.56 -18.74
N LEU A 221 -12.54 2.81 -18.30
CA LEU A 221 -11.81 4.04 -18.56
C LEU A 221 -11.03 4.03 -19.88
N GLY A 222 -10.89 2.85 -20.52
CA GLY A 222 -10.13 2.62 -21.77
C GLY A 222 -8.66 2.94 -21.61
N LEU A 223 -8.07 2.51 -20.52
CA LEU A 223 -6.66 2.75 -20.23
C LEU A 223 -5.76 1.85 -21.07
N GLU A 224 -4.62 2.38 -21.47
CA GLU A 224 -3.52 1.61 -22.02
C GLU A 224 -2.88 0.75 -20.92
N ASP A 225 -2.73 1.32 -19.71
CA ASP A 225 -2.11 0.60 -18.58
C ASP A 225 -2.54 1.11 -17.20
N ILE A 226 -2.28 0.29 -16.15
CA ILE A 226 -2.62 0.55 -14.76
C ILE A 226 -1.53 0.02 -13.84
N TYR A 227 -1.03 0.86 -12.93
CA TYR A 227 0.13 0.60 -12.08
C TYR A 227 -0.24 0.65 -10.60
N ASP A 228 0.25 -0.33 -9.84
CA ASP A 228 0.18 -0.33 -8.38
C ASP A 228 1.38 0.42 -7.80
N ILE A 229 1.13 1.39 -6.91
CA ILE A 229 2.15 2.18 -6.23
C ILE A 229 2.14 1.87 -4.74
N SER A 230 3.26 1.42 -4.21
CA SER A 230 3.41 1.15 -2.79
C SER A 230 3.76 2.41 -2.00
N GLY A 231 3.47 2.38 -0.71
CA GLY A 231 3.86 3.40 0.25
C GLY A 231 3.05 3.35 1.53
N MET A 232 3.65 3.91 2.56
CA MET A 232 3.02 4.08 3.86
C MET A 232 3.46 5.42 4.46
N THR A 233 2.59 6.04 5.25
CA THR A 233 2.86 7.34 5.87
C THR A 233 4.12 7.29 6.74
N GLU A 234 4.36 6.17 7.43
CA GLU A 234 5.51 5.96 8.31
C GLU A 234 6.84 6.00 7.54
N LEU A 235 6.88 5.47 6.32
CA LEU A 235 8.12 5.39 5.56
C LEU A 235 8.48 6.72 4.86
N TYR A 236 7.56 7.36 4.22
CA TYR A 236 7.59 8.74 3.66
C TYR A 236 6.19 9.12 3.17
N GLY A 237 5.44 8.17 2.66
CA GLY A 237 4.16 8.31 1.98
C GLY A 237 4.10 7.38 0.77
N PRO A 238 3.27 7.64 -0.22
CA PRO A 238 3.28 6.90 -1.47
C PRO A 238 4.56 7.15 -2.27
N GLY A 239 4.85 6.25 -3.20
CA GLY A 239 6.01 6.35 -4.07
C GLY A 239 7.25 5.64 -3.55
N THR A 240 7.15 4.86 -2.47
CA THR A 240 8.26 4.03 -1.97
C THR A 240 8.58 2.85 -2.91
N GLY A 241 7.69 2.55 -3.83
CA GLY A 241 7.86 1.58 -4.91
C GLY A 241 6.70 1.64 -5.88
N ILE A 242 6.86 1.09 -7.06
CA ILE A 242 5.82 1.03 -8.10
C ILE A 242 6.01 -0.18 -9.02
N GLU A 243 4.92 -0.70 -9.56
CA GLU A 243 4.97 -1.62 -10.69
C GLU A 243 5.58 -0.92 -11.92
N CYS A 244 6.30 -1.69 -12.74
CA CYS A 244 6.69 -1.27 -14.09
C CYS A 244 5.76 -1.91 -15.14
N SER A 245 5.98 -1.62 -16.41
CA SER A 245 5.21 -2.16 -17.54
C SER A 245 5.22 -3.69 -17.66
N ALA A 246 6.12 -4.39 -16.96
CA ALA A 246 6.15 -5.85 -16.94
C ALA A 246 5.13 -6.45 -15.94
N HIS A 247 4.61 -5.66 -15.01
CA HIS A 247 3.65 -6.09 -13.96
C HIS A 247 4.08 -7.33 -13.16
N GLN A 248 5.38 -7.48 -12.96
CA GLN A 248 5.97 -8.61 -12.23
C GLN A 248 6.55 -8.16 -10.89
N GLY A 249 5.70 -7.62 -10.02
CA GLY A 249 6.06 -7.09 -8.72
C GLY A 249 6.36 -5.59 -8.71
N ILE A 250 6.69 -5.08 -7.54
CA ILE A 250 6.87 -3.66 -7.24
C ILE A 250 8.35 -3.38 -7.03
N HIS A 251 8.95 -2.56 -7.90
CA HIS A 251 10.31 -2.07 -7.70
C HIS A 251 10.34 -1.12 -6.51
N TYR A 252 11.37 -1.23 -5.66
CA TYR A 252 11.56 -0.37 -4.50
C TYR A 252 12.95 0.25 -4.46
N TRP A 253 13.09 1.37 -3.75
CA TRP A 253 14.29 2.21 -3.76
C TRP A 253 15.30 1.74 -2.72
N SER A 254 16.06 0.69 -3.05
CA SER A 254 17.05 0.07 -2.16
C SER A 254 18.24 0.96 -1.81
N ASP A 255 18.36 2.13 -2.43
CA ASP A 255 19.29 3.20 -2.07
C ASP A 255 18.76 4.13 -0.97
N TYR A 256 17.45 4.05 -0.64
CA TYR A 256 16.81 4.82 0.43
C TYR A 256 16.42 3.98 1.63
N TYR A 257 16.22 2.66 1.45
CA TYR A 257 15.84 1.77 2.55
C TYR A 257 16.15 0.31 2.25
N ILE A 258 16.31 -0.47 3.33
CA ILE A 258 16.49 -1.92 3.27
C ILE A 258 15.15 -2.56 3.59
N LEU A 259 14.74 -3.56 2.78
CA LEU A 259 13.63 -4.45 3.06
C LEU A 259 14.15 -5.80 3.56
N GLU A 260 13.58 -6.27 4.66
CA GLU A 260 13.66 -7.64 5.13
C GLU A 260 12.27 -8.28 4.98
N ILE A 261 12.22 -9.56 4.66
CA ILE A 261 11.00 -10.36 4.75
C ILE A 261 11.22 -11.37 5.88
N LEU A 262 10.40 -11.27 6.92
CA LEU A 262 10.54 -12.06 8.12
C LEU A 262 9.35 -12.99 8.31
N ASN A 263 9.60 -14.16 8.89
CA ASN A 263 8.54 -14.97 9.45
C ASN A 263 7.85 -14.16 10.57
N PRO A 264 6.53 -13.92 10.50
CA PRO A 264 5.85 -13.07 11.48
C PRO A 264 5.88 -13.61 12.91
N ASP A 265 5.98 -14.94 13.08
CA ASP A 265 5.96 -15.61 14.38
C ASP A 265 7.35 -15.75 14.99
N THR A 266 8.37 -16.16 14.19
CA THR A 266 9.73 -16.39 14.68
C THR A 266 10.67 -15.20 14.50
N SER A 267 10.29 -14.22 13.67
CA SER A 267 11.12 -13.08 13.26
C SER A 267 12.42 -13.47 12.53
N GLU A 268 12.52 -14.69 12.04
CA GLU A 268 13.63 -15.15 11.20
C GLU A 268 13.49 -14.62 9.78
N THR A 269 14.63 -14.29 9.17
CA THR A 269 14.65 -13.83 7.77
C THR A 269 14.30 -15.00 6.85
N LEU A 270 13.32 -14.78 5.97
CA LEU A 270 12.88 -15.73 4.97
C LEU A 270 13.73 -15.63 3.69
N THR A 271 13.79 -16.72 2.95
CA THR A 271 14.44 -16.72 1.63
C THR A 271 13.55 -16.04 0.58
N PRO A 272 14.13 -15.41 -0.45
CA PRO A 272 13.33 -14.83 -1.52
C PRO A 272 12.36 -15.84 -2.15
N GLY A 273 11.13 -15.39 -2.41
CA GLY A 273 10.01 -16.21 -2.86
C GLY A 273 9.10 -16.68 -1.73
N GLU A 274 9.59 -16.76 -0.48
CA GLU A 274 8.74 -17.07 0.67
C GLU A 274 7.99 -15.83 1.14
N VAL A 275 6.70 -16.00 1.47
CA VAL A 275 5.83 -14.92 1.95
C VAL A 275 6.01 -14.71 3.45
N GLY A 276 6.30 -13.48 3.83
CA GLY A 276 6.43 -13.08 5.23
C GLY A 276 6.13 -11.60 5.44
N GLU A 277 6.35 -11.14 6.65
CA GLU A 277 6.14 -9.74 7.01
C GLU A 277 7.25 -8.86 6.45
N MET A 278 6.86 -7.79 5.76
CA MET A 278 7.77 -6.76 5.30
C MET A 278 8.24 -5.90 6.48
N VAL A 279 9.55 -5.82 6.65
CA VAL A 279 10.21 -5.00 7.66
C VAL A 279 11.14 -4.01 6.98
N VAL A 280 11.09 -2.73 7.39
CA VAL A 280 11.78 -1.65 6.69
C VAL A 280 12.76 -0.92 7.59
N THR A 281 13.98 -0.69 7.08
CA THR A 281 14.96 0.20 7.70
C THR A 281 15.30 1.33 6.74
N THR A 282 15.04 2.59 7.13
CA THR A 282 15.42 3.77 6.33
C THR A 282 16.91 4.06 6.43
N LEU A 283 17.52 4.59 5.38
CA LEU A 283 18.96 4.82 5.32
C LEU A 283 19.38 6.28 5.48
N GLN A 284 18.47 7.23 5.28
CA GLN A 284 18.81 8.67 5.26
C GLN A 284 17.70 9.56 5.80
N LYS A 285 16.62 8.99 6.35
CA LYS A 285 15.48 9.75 6.85
C LYS A 285 15.85 10.44 8.17
N GLU A 286 15.75 11.77 8.18
CA GLU A 286 16.25 12.58 9.30
C GLU A 286 15.26 12.73 10.46
N ALA A 287 14.03 13.17 10.15
CA ALA A 287 13.12 13.58 11.22
C ALA A 287 12.63 12.40 12.06
N VAL A 288 12.22 11.32 11.41
CA VAL A 288 11.73 10.09 12.06
C VAL A 288 12.34 8.90 11.32
N PRO A 289 13.60 8.54 11.61
CA PRO A 289 14.21 7.34 11.05
C PRO A 289 13.46 6.10 11.51
N LEU A 290 13.39 5.08 10.66
CA LEU A 290 12.80 3.79 11.00
C LEU A 290 13.90 2.72 10.98
N ILE A 291 14.05 2.00 12.09
CA ILE A 291 14.97 0.87 12.21
C ILE A 291 14.15 -0.39 12.39
N ARG A 292 14.23 -1.32 11.44
CA ARG A 292 13.48 -2.58 11.42
C ARG A 292 12.00 -2.39 11.78
N TYR A 293 11.35 -1.45 11.10
CA TYR A 293 9.93 -1.16 11.33
C TYR A 293 9.06 -2.29 10.81
N ARG A 294 8.30 -2.90 11.71
CA ARG A 294 7.33 -3.95 11.41
C ARG A 294 6.10 -3.32 10.78
N THR A 295 5.91 -3.56 9.48
CA THR A 295 4.81 -2.95 8.72
C THR A 295 3.50 -3.69 8.88
N HIS A 296 3.57 -4.96 9.27
CA HIS A 296 2.50 -5.96 9.23
C HIS A 296 2.04 -6.34 7.82
N ASP A 297 2.56 -5.74 6.76
CA ASP A 297 2.23 -6.11 5.39
C ASP A 297 2.94 -7.40 4.98
N LEU A 298 2.22 -8.31 4.32
CA LEU A 298 2.73 -9.60 3.85
C LEU A 298 3.11 -9.51 2.38
N THR A 299 4.34 -9.89 2.07
CA THR A 299 4.87 -9.97 0.70
C THR A 299 6.05 -10.94 0.63
N SER A 300 6.68 -11.08 -0.54
CA SER A 300 7.92 -11.82 -0.75
C SER A 300 8.91 -11.02 -1.62
N LEU A 301 10.21 -11.27 -1.49
CA LEU A 301 11.21 -10.70 -2.41
C LEU A 301 11.27 -11.51 -3.71
N ILE A 302 11.45 -10.83 -4.84
CA ILE A 302 11.58 -11.42 -6.16
C ILE A 302 13.06 -11.34 -6.59
N GLN A 303 13.68 -12.49 -6.84
CA GLN A 303 15.10 -12.56 -7.23
C GLN A 303 15.33 -12.41 -8.74
N GLU A 304 14.39 -12.86 -9.56
CA GLU A 304 14.53 -12.89 -11.01
C GLU A 304 14.72 -11.47 -11.57
N PRO A 305 15.56 -11.27 -12.59
CA PRO A 305 15.66 -9.98 -13.25
C PRO A 305 14.30 -9.53 -13.82
N CYS A 306 14.03 -8.24 -13.74
CA CYS A 306 12.79 -7.72 -14.31
C CYS A 306 12.89 -7.59 -15.84
N PRO A 307 11.90 -8.05 -16.62
CA PRO A 307 11.87 -7.85 -18.08
C PRO A 307 11.89 -6.38 -18.52
N CYS A 308 11.52 -5.44 -17.63
CA CYS A 308 11.62 -4.01 -17.92
C CYS A 308 13.06 -3.49 -18.00
N GLY A 309 14.07 -4.29 -17.63
CA GLY A 309 15.48 -3.94 -17.62
C GLY A 309 15.92 -3.05 -16.45
N ASN A 310 15.01 -2.66 -15.56
CA ASN A 310 15.38 -1.88 -14.38
C ASN A 310 16.04 -2.79 -13.34
N LEU A 311 17.11 -2.31 -12.71
CA LEU A 311 17.93 -3.09 -11.77
C LEU A 311 17.49 -2.94 -10.30
N PHE A 312 16.55 -2.04 -9.98
CA PHE A 312 16.01 -1.95 -8.63
C PHE A 312 15.32 -3.25 -8.24
N PRO A 313 15.59 -3.76 -7.02
CA PRO A 313 14.97 -5.00 -6.56
C PRO A 313 13.45 -4.86 -6.48
N ARG A 314 12.77 -6.00 -6.43
CA ARG A 314 11.31 -6.05 -6.39
C ARG A 314 10.84 -6.89 -5.22
N HIS A 315 9.71 -6.50 -4.68
CA HIS A 315 8.86 -7.36 -3.88
C HIS A 315 7.56 -7.67 -4.63
N ASP A 316 6.91 -8.75 -4.28
CA ASP A 316 5.59 -9.09 -4.83
C ASP A 316 4.54 -8.08 -4.35
N ARG A 317 3.35 -8.09 -4.96
CA ARG A 317 2.23 -7.31 -4.46
C ARG A 317 1.91 -7.71 -3.02
N LEU A 318 1.42 -6.73 -2.25
CA LEU A 318 1.00 -7.01 -0.88
C LEU A 318 -0.13 -8.03 -0.88
N GLN A 319 0.07 -9.15 -0.15
CA GLN A 319 -0.88 -10.25 -0.10
C GLN A 319 -1.88 -10.14 1.05
N GLY A 320 -1.61 -9.27 2.03
CA GLY A 320 -2.44 -9.04 3.20
C GLY A 320 -1.65 -8.37 4.30
N ARG A 321 -2.21 -8.41 5.51
CA ARG A 321 -1.57 -7.90 6.73
C ARG A 321 -1.66 -8.94 7.84
N THR A 322 -0.64 -9.03 8.68
CA THR A 322 -0.66 -9.92 9.86
C THR A 322 -1.69 -9.48 10.89
N ASP A 323 -2.01 -8.18 10.97
CA ASP A 323 -2.97 -7.58 11.89
C ASP A 323 -4.41 -7.48 11.33
N ASP A 324 -4.65 -7.79 10.05
CA ASP A 324 -5.99 -7.91 9.45
C ASP A 324 -6.56 -9.34 9.60
N MET A 325 -5.79 -10.26 10.16
CA MET A 325 -6.18 -11.64 10.39
C MET A 325 -7.34 -11.71 11.40
N PHE A 326 -8.31 -12.55 11.12
CA PHE A 326 -9.35 -12.92 12.08
C PHE A 326 -9.37 -14.42 12.30
N ILE A 327 -9.74 -14.83 13.52
CA ILE A 327 -9.84 -16.25 13.88
C ILE A 327 -11.31 -16.67 13.82
N PHE A 328 -11.57 -17.75 13.10
CA PHE A 328 -12.88 -18.36 13.06
C PHE A 328 -12.76 -19.88 13.32
N ARG A 329 -13.32 -20.35 14.43
CA ARG A 329 -13.26 -21.75 14.87
C ARG A 329 -11.85 -22.35 14.87
N GLY A 330 -10.89 -21.56 15.36
CA GLY A 330 -9.47 -21.98 15.44
C GLY A 330 -8.69 -21.90 14.12
N VAL A 331 -9.29 -21.39 13.05
CA VAL A 331 -8.60 -21.15 11.77
C VAL A 331 -8.26 -19.68 11.63
N ASN A 332 -6.99 -19.38 11.35
CA ASN A 332 -6.51 -18.05 11.02
C ASN A 332 -6.89 -17.73 9.57
N ILE A 333 -7.65 -16.67 9.36
CA ILE A 333 -8.15 -16.27 8.05
C ILE A 333 -7.71 -14.85 7.75
N TYR A 334 -7.09 -14.67 6.58
CA TYR A 334 -6.74 -13.35 6.05
C TYR A 334 -7.78 -12.94 5.00
N PRO A 335 -8.32 -11.71 5.05
CA PRO A 335 -9.25 -11.21 4.03
C PRO A 335 -8.73 -11.39 2.61
N SER A 336 -7.41 -11.30 2.43
CA SER A 336 -6.73 -11.52 1.16
C SER A 336 -6.93 -12.90 0.55
N GLN A 337 -7.10 -13.95 1.37
CA GLN A 337 -7.38 -15.29 0.89
C GLN A 337 -8.78 -15.33 0.25
N ILE A 338 -9.74 -14.64 0.86
CA ILE A 338 -11.10 -14.51 0.33
C ILE A 338 -11.08 -13.70 -0.97
N ASP A 339 -10.41 -12.55 -0.99
CA ASP A 339 -10.23 -11.73 -2.20
C ASP A 339 -9.74 -12.54 -3.40
N ASN A 340 -8.65 -13.29 -3.21
CA ASN A 340 -8.04 -14.08 -4.26
C ASN A 340 -8.97 -15.18 -4.80
N LEU A 341 -9.76 -15.80 -3.93
CA LEU A 341 -10.73 -16.82 -4.33
C LEU A 341 -11.90 -16.22 -5.10
N LEU A 342 -12.47 -15.12 -4.59
CA LEU A 342 -13.60 -14.47 -5.21
C LEU A 342 -13.24 -13.88 -6.59
N SER A 343 -12.06 -13.27 -6.73
CA SER A 343 -11.62 -12.68 -7.99
C SER A 343 -11.50 -13.67 -9.15
N SER A 344 -11.43 -14.97 -8.86
CA SER A 344 -11.35 -16.03 -9.87
C SER A 344 -12.72 -16.53 -10.36
N LEU A 345 -13.81 -16.12 -9.72
CA LEU A 345 -15.15 -16.61 -10.01
C LEU A 345 -15.91 -15.70 -10.99
N PRO A 346 -16.57 -16.26 -12.00
CA PRO A 346 -17.45 -15.49 -12.88
C PRO A 346 -18.77 -15.14 -12.17
N GLY A 347 -19.43 -14.09 -12.62
CA GLY A 347 -20.78 -13.73 -12.18
C GLY A 347 -20.88 -12.99 -10.84
N ILE A 348 -19.76 -12.69 -10.19
CA ILE A 348 -19.72 -11.88 -8.96
C ILE A 348 -19.05 -10.53 -9.21
N GLY A 349 -19.44 -9.53 -8.41
CA GLY A 349 -18.86 -8.19 -8.41
C GLY A 349 -17.55 -8.11 -7.64
N SER A 350 -16.99 -6.92 -7.55
CA SER A 350 -15.74 -6.66 -6.82
C SER A 350 -15.95 -6.42 -5.32
N GLU A 351 -17.20 -6.16 -4.90
CA GLU A 351 -17.50 -5.80 -3.51
C GLU A 351 -17.99 -7.02 -2.73
N TYR A 352 -17.41 -7.19 -1.55
CA TYR A 352 -17.87 -8.17 -0.56
C TYR A 352 -17.62 -7.66 0.87
N GLN A 353 -18.32 -8.26 1.83
CA GLN A 353 -18.12 -8.04 3.26
C GLN A 353 -18.14 -9.37 4.01
N VAL A 354 -17.30 -9.47 5.03
CA VAL A 354 -17.25 -10.59 5.98
C VAL A 354 -17.86 -10.12 7.29
N PHE A 355 -18.85 -10.86 7.77
CA PHE A 355 -19.47 -10.63 9.07
C PHE A 355 -19.17 -11.80 10.00
N LEU A 356 -18.60 -11.49 11.15
CA LEU A 356 -18.40 -12.43 12.25
C LEU A 356 -19.36 -12.05 13.36
N ASN A 357 -20.24 -12.95 13.71
CA ASN A 357 -21.18 -12.78 14.81
C ASN A 357 -21.29 -14.07 15.62
N GLN A 358 -22.01 -14.01 16.74
CA GLN A 358 -22.28 -15.15 17.57
C GLN A 358 -23.78 -15.34 17.66
N MET A 359 -24.27 -16.54 17.37
CA MET A 359 -25.68 -16.93 17.51
C MET A 359 -25.75 -18.19 18.36
N GLU A 360 -26.54 -18.14 19.44
CA GLU A 360 -26.73 -19.26 20.38
C GLU A 360 -25.40 -19.84 20.89
N GLY A 361 -24.42 -18.95 21.19
CA GLY A 361 -23.08 -19.35 21.65
C GLY A 361 -22.18 -19.97 20.61
N LYS A 362 -22.55 -19.97 19.31
CA LYS A 362 -21.74 -20.48 18.21
C LYS A 362 -21.33 -19.35 17.29
N ASP A 363 -20.04 -19.34 16.95
CA ASP A 363 -19.52 -18.40 15.96
C ASP A 363 -20.11 -18.67 14.57
N LYS A 364 -20.57 -17.61 13.94
CA LYS A 364 -21.10 -17.58 12.58
C LYS A 364 -20.29 -16.67 11.70
N LEU A 365 -19.86 -17.18 10.55
CA LEU A 365 -19.20 -16.44 9.49
C LEU A 365 -20.17 -16.27 8.32
N THR A 366 -20.51 -15.04 7.97
CA THR A 366 -21.32 -14.73 6.80
C THR A 366 -20.49 -13.92 5.81
N LEU A 367 -20.43 -14.38 4.57
CA LEU A 367 -19.80 -13.70 3.46
C LEU A 367 -20.91 -13.14 2.56
N ARG A 368 -21.02 -11.81 2.49
CA ARG A 368 -21.96 -11.11 1.63
C ARG A 368 -21.23 -10.58 0.42
N ILE A 369 -21.70 -10.91 -0.80
CA ILE A 369 -21.00 -10.66 -2.06
C ILE A 369 -21.99 -10.06 -3.06
N GLU A 370 -21.57 -8.99 -3.78
CA GLU A 370 -22.37 -8.46 -4.87
C GLU A 370 -22.33 -9.35 -6.12
N ARG A 371 -23.44 -9.47 -6.83
CA ARG A 371 -23.45 -9.98 -8.20
C ARG A 371 -22.64 -9.08 -9.14
N ALA A 372 -22.19 -9.64 -10.23
CA ALA A 372 -21.65 -8.83 -11.32
C ALA A 372 -22.73 -7.90 -11.89
N GLN A 373 -22.32 -6.75 -12.38
CA GLN A 373 -23.24 -5.82 -13.03
C GLN A 373 -23.95 -6.50 -14.22
N ASN A 374 -25.23 -6.19 -14.41
CA ASN A 374 -26.06 -6.76 -15.47
C ASN A 374 -26.33 -8.27 -15.36
N THR A 375 -26.22 -8.85 -14.16
CA THR A 375 -26.67 -10.21 -13.88
C THR A 375 -27.93 -10.18 -13.01
N ASP A 376 -28.79 -11.19 -13.16
CA ASP A 376 -29.99 -11.35 -12.35
C ASP A 376 -29.78 -12.34 -11.20
N SER A 377 -30.80 -12.50 -10.35
CA SER A 377 -30.73 -13.39 -9.17
C SER A 377 -30.90 -14.87 -9.47
N THR A 378 -31.12 -15.27 -10.73
CA THR A 378 -31.47 -16.65 -11.11
C THR A 378 -30.36 -17.65 -10.75
N GLY A 379 -29.10 -17.18 -10.76
CA GLY A 379 -27.90 -18.00 -10.46
C GLY A 379 -27.39 -17.89 -9.01
N ASP A 380 -27.98 -17.07 -8.15
CA ASP A 380 -27.43 -16.73 -6.85
C ASP A 380 -27.19 -17.93 -5.93
N SER A 381 -28.18 -18.83 -5.85
CA SER A 381 -28.08 -20.05 -5.02
C SER A 381 -26.94 -20.95 -5.45
N GLN A 382 -26.72 -21.12 -6.76
CA GLN A 382 -25.61 -21.90 -7.29
C GLN A 382 -24.28 -21.21 -7.05
N THR A 383 -24.22 -19.89 -7.24
CA THR A 383 -23.03 -19.07 -7.00
C THR A 383 -22.65 -19.12 -5.51
N ALA A 384 -23.61 -18.98 -4.60
CA ALA A 384 -23.39 -19.08 -3.17
C ALA A 384 -22.80 -20.45 -2.76
N GLU A 385 -23.36 -21.55 -3.28
CA GLU A 385 -22.87 -22.90 -2.97
C GLU A 385 -21.48 -23.16 -3.55
N ASN A 386 -21.18 -22.66 -4.75
CA ASN A 386 -19.85 -22.74 -5.35
C ASN A 386 -18.81 -21.99 -4.49
N ILE A 387 -19.13 -20.80 -4.04
CA ILE A 387 -18.25 -19.97 -3.17
C ILE A 387 -18.05 -20.68 -1.83
N LYS A 388 -19.10 -21.16 -1.21
CA LYS A 388 -19.06 -21.91 0.05
C LYS A 388 -18.17 -23.13 -0.05
N THR A 389 -18.31 -23.90 -1.12
CA THR A 389 -17.48 -25.07 -1.41
C THR A 389 -16.01 -24.68 -1.63
N LEU A 390 -15.74 -23.63 -2.39
CA LEU A 390 -14.39 -23.13 -2.66
C LEU A 390 -13.67 -22.68 -1.38
N ILE A 391 -14.35 -21.88 -0.55
CA ILE A 391 -13.81 -21.43 0.74
C ILE A 391 -13.57 -22.60 1.69
N LYS A 392 -14.49 -23.54 1.76
CA LYS A 392 -14.31 -24.76 2.56
C LYS A 392 -13.07 -25.54 2.18
N HIS A 393 -12.78 -25.67 0.88
CA HIS A 393 -11.63 -26.41 0.40
C HIS A 393 -10.30 -25.66 0.53
N LYS A 394 -10.31 -24.33 0.43
CA LYS A 394 -9.09 -23.52 0.36
C LYS A 394 -8.75 -22.82 1.68
N VAL A 395 -9.76 -22.48 2.47
CA VAL A 395 -9.61 -21.76 3.75
C VAL A 395 -9.99 -22.64 4.96
N PHE A 396 -10.54 -23.83 4.70
CA PHE A 396 -10.94 -24.81 5.73
C PHE A 396 -12.05 -24.36 6.67
N VAL A 397 -12.84 -23.39 6.25
CA VAL A 397 -14.03 -22.92 6.97
C VAL A 397 -15.25 -22.93 6.06
N THR A 398 -16.44 -23.06 6.65
CA THR A 398 -17.69 -23.06 5.90
C THR A 398 -18.47 -21.82 6.25
N PRO A 399 -18.48 -20.77 5.41
CA PRO A 399 -19.28 -19.58 5.61
C PRO A 399 -20.75 -19.82 5.21
N ASP A 400 -21.65 -19.00 5.73
CA ASP A 400 -22.88 -18.69 5.02
C ASP A 400 -22.57 -17.66 3.94
N VAL A 401 -23.21 -17.80 2.77
CA VAL A 401 -22.94 -16.91 1.63
C VAL A 401 -24.24 -16.27 1.17
N ASP A 402 -24.27 -14.93 1.20
CA ASP A 402 -25.38 -14.11 0.71
C ASP A 402 -24.92 -13.42 -0.59
N VAL A 403 -25.54 -13.75 -1.72
CA VAL A 403 -25.34 -13.01 -2.97
C VAL A 403 -26.38 -11.89 -3.03
N VAL A 404 -25.91 -10.65 -3.17
CA VAL A 404 -26.77 -9.45 -3.11
C VAL A 404 -26.67 -8.65 -4.41
N ASP A 405 -27.60 -7.71 -4.59
CA ASP A 405 -27.66 -6.88 -5.80
C ASP A 405 -26.38 -6.04 -5.97
N TYR A 406 -25.98 -5.88 -7.22
CA TYR A 406 -24.89 -4.96 -7.57
C TYR A 406 -25.20 -3.55 -7.05
N GLY A 407 -24.23 -2.91 -6.39
CA GLY A 407 -24.37 -1.58 -5.80
C GLY A 407 -25.01 -1.55 -4.42
N SER A 408 -25.34 -2.70 -3.81
CA SER A 408 -25.96 -2.76 -2.48
C SER A 408 -24.98 -2.71 -1.31
N LEU A 409 -23.70 -3.06 -1.56
CA LEU A 409 -22.67 -2.96 -0.53
C LEU A 409 -22.02 -1.57 -0.49
N PRO A 410 -21.59 -1.12 0.70
CA PRO A 410 -20.95 0.19 0.81
C PRO A 410 -19.69 0.28 -0.05
N ARG A 411 -19.59 1.31 -0.86
CA ARG A 411 -18.38 1.70 -1.56
C ARG A 411 -17.70 2.82 -0.79
N SER A 412 -16.40 2.68 -0.57
CA SER A 412 -15.64 3.69 0.16
C SER A 412 -14.81 4.53 -0.81
N GLU A 413 -14.92 5.85 -0.68
CA GLU A 413 -14.02 6.81 -1.36
C GLU A 413 -12.59 6.78 -0.78
N ARG A 414 -12.40 6.00 0.31
CA ARG A 414 -11.14 5.85 1.02
C ARG A 414 -10.74 4.38 1.07
N LYS A 415 -10.49 3.81 2.24
CA LYS A 415 -10.14 2.39 2.42
C LYS A 415 -11.39 1.60 2.82
N THR A 416 -11.72 0.54 2.07
CA THR A 416 -12.88 -0.31 2.36
C THR A 416 -12.58 -1.25 3.53
N LYS A 417 -13.40 -1.21 4.59
CA LYS A 417 -13.33 -2.18 5.69
C LYS A 417 -14.12 -3.42 5.28
N ARG A 418 -13.42 -4.52 5.00
CA ARG A 418 -14.01 -5.78 4.53
C ARG A 418 -14.56 -6.68 5.65
N VAL A 419 -14.03 -6.58 6.86
CA VAL A 419 -14.38 -7.45 7.98
C VAL A 419 -15.09 -6.64 9.06
N SER A 420 -16.24 -7.14 9.49
CA SER A 420 -17.00 -6.65 10.65
C SER A 420 -17.11 -7.79 11.66
N ASP A 421 -16.36 -7.69 12.75
CA ASP A 421 -16.43 -8.63 13.87
C ASP A 421 -17.22 -7.98 15.00
N VAL A 422 -18.36 -8.58 15.32
CA VAL A 422 -19.26 -8.13 16.39
C VAL A 422 -19.45 -9.20 17.47
N ARG A 423 -18.54 -10.17 17.52
CA ARG A 423 -18.53 -11.16 18.58
C ARG A 423 -18.08 -10.50 19.89
N GLU A 424 -18.69 -10.89 21.00
CA GLU A 424 -18.17 -10.58 22.34
C GLU A 424 -16.94 -11.49 22.58
N ILE A 425 -15.75 -10.89 22.56
CA ILE A 425 -14.46 -11.57 22.82
C ILE A 425 -14.02 -11.27 24.23
#